data_c6d5b937c42a551b5b023e8951590cbf
#
_entry.id   c6d5b937c42a551b5b023e8951590cbf
#
_cell.length_a   1.000
_cell.length_b   1.000
_cell.length_c   1.000
_cell.angle_alpha   90.00
_cell.angle_beta   90.00
_cell.angle_gamma   90.00
#
_symmetry.space_group_name_H-M   'P 1'
#
loop_
_entity.id
_entity.type
_entity.pdbx_description
1 polymer ?
#
loop_
_entity_poly.entity_id
_entity_poly.type
_entity_poly.pdbx_seq_one_letter_code
_entity_poly.pdbx_strand_id
1 'polypeptide(L)'
;MQAVYGFTSILLKLLRELKPDYVVATFDHEGPTFRHVAFERYKATRVKAPDALYQQIPLVKELVSAFGIPVIEKAGYEADDLIGTVAAAVRKHHPSIEIIIAT
;
A
#
# COMPACT_ATOMS: atom_id res chain seq x y z
N MET A 1 8.26 -5.17 16.61
CA MET A 1 8.70 -5.63 15.27
C MET A 1 7.81 -6.72 14.66
N GLN A 2 6.69 -7.04 15.33
CA GLN A 2 5.77 -8.07 14.84
C GLN A 2 5.16 -7.72 13.47
N ALA A 3 4.79 -6.46 13.25
CA ALA A 3 4.20 -6.03 11.98
C ALA A 3 5.20 -6.13 10.84
N VAL A 4 6.45 -5.79 11.09
CA VAL A 4 7.52 -5.89 10.08
C VAL A 4 7.75 -7.36 9.71
N TYR A 5 7.82 -8.23 10.72
CA TYR A 5 8.01 -9.66 10.50
C TYR A 5 6.85 -10.28 9.71
N GLY A 6 5.62 -10.00 10.16
CA GLY A 6 4.43 -10.52 9.49
C GLY A 6 4.31 -10.04 8.05
N PHE A 7 4.54 -8.76 7.83
CA PHE A 7 4.52 -8.17 6.49
C PHE A 7 5.59 -8.81 5.59
N THR A 8 6.81 -8.95 6.11
CA THR A 8 7.91 -9.55 5.35
C THR A 8 7.58 -10.97 4.92
N SER A 9 7.01 -11.77 5.82
CA SER A 9 6.62 -13.14 5.51
C SER A 9 5.59 -13.20 4.39
N ILE A 10 4.56 -12.33 4.44
CA ILE A 10 3.53 -12.27 3.42
C ILE A 10 4.13 -11.81 2.09
N LEU A 11 4.96 -10.78 2.11
CA LEU A 11 5.59 -10.25 0.90
C LEU A 11 6.45 -11.32 0.22
N LEU A 12 7.30 -12.01 0.97
CA LEU A 12 8.14 -13.08 0.43
C LEU A 12 7.30 -14.20 -0.17
N LYS A 13 6.21 -14.56 0.48
CA LYS A 13 5.29 -15.59 -0.03
C LYS A 13 4.68 -15.17 -1.37
N LEU A 14 4.19 -13.93 -1.46
CA LEU A 14 3.61 -13.40 -2.69
C LEU A 14 4.62 -13.37 -3.83
N LEU A 15 5.84 -12.88 -3.57
CA LEU A 15 6.88 -12.81 -4.58
C LEU A 15 7.27 -14.20 -5.08
N ARG A 16 7.33 -15.18 -4.18
CA ARG A 16 7.70 -16.55 -4.52
C ARG A 16 6.60 -17.26 -5.30
N GLU A 17 5.35 -17.08 -4.91
CA GLU A 17 4.21 -17.78 -5.52
C GLU A 17 3.77 -17.15 -6.84
N LEU A 18 3.71 -15.83 -6.90
CA LEU A 18 3.24 -15.10 -8.08
C LEU A 18 4.33 -14.84 -9.10
N LYS A 19 5.57 -14.76 -8.67
CA LYS A 19 6.73 -14.47 -9.53
C LYS A 19 6.47 -13.29 -10.47
N PRO A 20 6.09 -12.12 -9.91
CA PRO A 20 5.71 -10.98 -10.74
C PRO A 20 6.90 -10.41 -11.51
N ASP A 21 6.64 -9.91 -12.72
CA ASP A 21 7.65 -9.19 -13.50
C ASP A 21 7.83 -7.77 -12.95
N TYR A 22 6.76 -7.17 -12.45
CA TYR A 22 6.76 -5.83 -11.90
C TYR A 22 5.97 -5.80 -10.60
N VAL A 23 6.46 -5.03 -9.63
CA VAL A 23 5.79 -4.88 -8.33
C VAL A 23 5.79 -3.40 -7.96
N VAL A 24 4.68 -2.92 -7.46
CA VAL A 24 4.54 -1.58 -6.89
C VAL A 24 3.82 -1.71 -5.56
N ALA A 25 4.28 -1.00 -4.56
CA ALA A 25 3.64 -0.96 -3.24
C ALA A 25 3.05 0.42 -2.99
N THR A 26 1.84 0.47 -2.48
CA THR A 26 1.18 1.72 -2.12
C THR A 26 0.91 1.75 -0.63
N PHE A 27 1.05 2.93 -0.03
CA PHE A 27 0.81 3.14 1.40
C PHE A 27 -0.10 4.35 1.59
N ASP A 28 -0.82 4.34 2.70
CA ASP A 28 -1.56 5.51 3.12
C ASP A 28 -0.57 6.59 3.55
N HIS A 29 -0.81 7.83 3.11
CA HIS A 29 -0.03 8.97 3.57
C HIS A 29 -0.59 9.46 4.90
N GLU A 30 0.26 9.95 5.78
CA GLU A 30 -0.17 10.55 7.03
C GLU A 30 -0.97 11.81 6.76
N GLY A 31 -1.97 12.06 7.61
CA GLY A 31 -2.83 13.22 7.50
C GLY A 31 -4.18 12.92 6.86
N PRO A 32 -5.06 13.92 6.75
CA PRO A 32 -6.40 13.71 6.21
C PRO A 32 -6.38 13.47 4.71
N THR A 33 -7.27 12.59 4.26
CA THR A 33 -7.51 12.34 2.83
C THR A 33 -8.64 13.24 2.35
N PHE A 34 -8.87 13.27 1.03
CA PHE A 34 -10.01 14.00 0.48
C PHE A 34 -11.35 13.49 1.05
N ARG A 35 -11.42 12.21 1.43
CA ARG A 35 -12.61 11.64 2.06
C ARG A 35 -12.84 12.22 3.46
N HIS A 36 -11.77 12.44 4.22
CA HIS A 36 -11.86 13.08 5.53
C HIS A 36 -12.37 14.52 5.43
N VAL A 37 -11.94 15.23 4.40
CA VAL A 37 -12.36 16.61 4.16
C VAL A 37 -13.83 16.66 3.70
N ALA A 38 -14.22 15.74 2.79
CA ALA A 38 -15.58 15.72 2.22
C ALA A 38 -16.60 15.10 3.18
N PHE A 39 -16.18 14.14 4.00
CA PHE A 39 -17.07 13.37 4.89
C PHE A 39 -16.45 13.32 6.28
N GLU A 40 -16.85 14.24 7.15
CA GLU A 40 -16.31 14.34 8.51
C GLU A 40 -16.36 13.04 9.30
N ARG A 41 -17.38 12.23 9.05
CA ARG A 41 -17.58 10.96 9.77
C ARG A 41 -16.83 9.78 9.12
N TYR A 42 -16.13 10.01 8.03
CA TYR A 42 -15.35 8.95 7.40
C TYR A 42 -14.29 8.44 8.37
N LYS A 43 -14.31 7.14 8.62
CA LYS A 43 -13.43 6.48 9.60
C LYS A 43 -13.63 6.90 11.05
N ALA A 44 -14.65 7.71 11.37
CA ALA A 44 -14.91 8.14 12.76
C ALA A 44 -15.23 6.95 13.67
N THR A 45 -15.82 5.89 13.13
CA THR A 45 -16.18 4.69 13.89
C THR A 45 -15.08 3.62 13.88
N ARG A 46 -14.01 3.83 13.14
CA ARG A 46 -12.90 2.87 13.10
C ARG A 46 -12.09 2.93 14.39
N VAL A 47 -11.74 1.76 14.91
CA VAL A 47 -10.84 1.66 16.04
C VAL A 47 -9.44 2.01 15.55
N LYS A 48 -8.79 2.95 16.25
CA LYS A 48 -7.42 3.33 15.93
C LYS A 48 -6.48 2.16 16.23
N ALA A 49 -5.58 1.86 15.29
CA ALA A 49 -4.56 0.84 15.51
C ALA A 49 -3.57 1.29 16.61
N PRO A 50 -2.95 0.34 17.33
CA PRO A 50 -1.95 0.68 18.35
C PRO A 50 -0.82 1.55 17.80
N ASP A 51 -0.32 2.47 18.60
CA ASP A 51 0.79 3.34 18.21
C ASP A 51 2.04 2.54 17.81
N ALA A 52 2.26 1.39 18.44
CA ALA A 52 3.36 0.51 18.09
C ALA A 52 3.30 0.05 16.64
N LEU A 53 2.11 -0.16 16.10
CA LEU A 53 1.93 -0.51 14.69
C LEU A 53 2.33 0.67 13.79
N TYR A 54 1.87 1.87 14.11
CA TYR A 54 2.23 3.07 13.33
C TYR A 54 3.73 3.33 13.33
N GLN A 55 4.40 3.06 14.45
CA GLN A 55 5.85 3.21 14.55
C GLN A 55 6.61 2.25 13.64
N GLN A 56 6.01 1.13 13.28
CA GLN A 56 6.63 0.13 12.42
C GLN A 56 6.43 0.40 10.92
N ILE A 57 5.48 1.25 10.56
CA ILE A 57 5.19 1.55 9.15
C ILE A 57 6.41 2.09 8.40
N PRO A 58 7.19 3.06 8.93
CA PRO A 58 8.39 3.52 8.24
C PRO A 58 9.40 2.40 7.98
N LEU A 59 9.51 1.46 8.91
CA LEU A 59 10.41 0.30 8.76
C LEU A 59 9.92 -0.64 7.65
N VAL A 60 8.61 -0.81 7.53
CA VAL A 60 8.01 -1.60 6.45
C VAL A 60 8.31 -0.96 5.10
N LYS A 61 8.19 0.37 5.00
CA LYS A 61 8.51 1.10 3.77
C LYS A 61 9.98 0.95 3.39
N GLU A 62 10.88 1.04 4.36
CA GLU A 62 12.32 0.83 4.13
C GLU A 62 12.58 -0.59 3.63
N LEU A 63 11.93 -1.58 4.23
CA LEU A 63 12.07 -2.97 3.82
C LEU A 63 11.64 -3.16 2.38
N VAL A 64 10.48 -2.64 2.01
CA VAL A 64 9.94 -2.73 0.65
C VAL A 64 10.89 -2.08 -0.34
N SER A 65 11.41 -0.90 -0.02
CA SER A 65 12.38 -0.20 -0.86
C SER A 65 13.67 -0.99 -1.01
N ALA A 66 14.10 -1.68 0.05
CA ALA A 66 15.31 -2.50 0.01
C ALA A 66 15.17 -3.70 -0.95
N PHE A 67 13.95 -4.15 -1.20
CA PHE A 67 13.68 -5.18 -2.23
C PHE A 67 13.68 -4.61 -3.65
N GLY A 68 13.88 -3.32 -3.80
CA GLY A 68 13.82 -2.67 -5.12
C GLY A 68 12.42 -2.42 -5.61
N ILE A 69 11.43 -2.48 -4.72
CA ILE A 69 10.02 -2.26 -5.05
C ILE A 69 9.71 -0.77 -4.89
N PRO A 70 9.20 -0.09 -5.93
CA PRO A 70 8.78 1.30 -5.79
C PRO A 70 7.67 1.44 -4.75
N VAL A 71 7.82 2.44 -3.87
CA VAL A 71 6.83 2.77 -2.85
C VAL A 71 6.14 4.05 -3.27
N ILE A 72 4.82 4.03 -3.34
CA ILE A 72 4.00 5.16 -3.75
C ILE A 72 3.08 5.55 -2.60
N GLU A 73 3.11 6.84 -2.25
CA GLU A 73 2.15 7.45 -1.34
C GLU A 73 1.93 8.89 -1.78
N LYS A 74 0.78 9.44 -1.48
CA LYS A 74 0.45 10.81 -1.88
C LYS A 74 -0.45 11.46 -0.84
N ALA A 75 -0.10 12.67 -0.43
CA ALA A 75 -0.91 13.46 0.51
C ALA A 75 -2.33 13.62 -0.02
N GLY A 76 -3.30 13.41 0.85
CA GLY A 76 -4.71 13.53 0.52
C GLY A 76 -5.35 12.27 -0.06
N TYR A 77 -4.58 11.22 -0.33
CA TYR A 77 -5.05 9.98 -0.94
C TYR A 77 -4.74 8.77 -0.08
N GLU A 78 -5.58 7.75 -0.18
CA GLU A 78 -5.35 6.46 0.47
C GLU A 78 -4.61 5.51 -0.48
N ALA A 79 -4.03 4.45 0.07
CA ALA A 79 -3.34 3.43 -0.71
C ALA A 79 -4.24 2.84 -1.80
N ASP A 80 -5.51 2.60 -1.48
CA ASP A 80 -6.47 2.03 -2.43
C ASP A 80 -6.72 2.95 -3.63
N ASP A 81 -6.71 4.26 -3.44
CA ASP A 81 -6.84 5.23 -4.53
C ASP A 81 -5.65 5.12 -5.49
N LEU A 82 -4.47 4.95 -4.93
CA LEU A 82 -3.23 4.83 -5.72
C LEU A 82 -3.20 3.50 -6.46
N ILE A 83 -3.67 2.42 -5.85
CA ILE A 83 -3.79 1.12 -6.52
C ILE A 83 -4.72 1.25 -7.73
N GLY A 84 -5.88 1.85 -7.55
CA GLY A 84 -6.84 2.05 -8.63
C GLY A 84 -6.25 2.87 -9.77
N THR A 85 -5.54 3.93 -9.44
CA THR A 85 -4.90 4.81 -10.43
C THR A 85 -3.83 4.07 -11.24
N VAL A 86 -2.94 3.35 -10.55
CA VAL A 86 -1.87 2.58 -11.21
C VAL A 86 -2.46 1.48 -12.08
N ALA A 87 -3.43 0.74 -11.55
CA ALA A 87 -4.07 -0.35 -12.31
C ALA A 87 -4.75 0.17 -13.58
N ALA A 88 -5.45 1.30 -13.48
CA ALA A 88 -6.10 1.92 -14.64
C ALA A 88 -5.08 2.37 -15.70
N ALA A 89 -3.96 2.97 -15.26
CA ALA A 89 -2.91 3.42 -16.15
C ALA A 89 -2.25 2.24 -16.87
N VAL A 90 -1.95 1.17 -16.14
CA VAL A 90 -1.35 -0.04 -16.72
C VAL A 90 -2.30 -0.68 -17.74
N ARG A 91 -3.58 -0.78 -17.40
CA ARG A 91 -4.58 -1.36 -18.31
C ARG A 91 -4.70 -0.54 -19.59
N LYS A 92 -4.63 0.79 -19.49
CA LYS A 92 -4.73 1.68 -20.64
C LYS A 92 -3.52 1.59 -21.56
N HIS A 93 -2.32 1.60 -20.99
CA HIS A 93 -1.07 1.66 -21.75
C HIS A 93 -0.45 0.31 -22.07
N HIS A 94 -0.74 -0.71 -21.27
CA HIS A 94 -0.18 -2.05 -21.40
C HIS A 94 -1.27 -3.10 -21.15
N PRO A 95 -2.29 -3.20 -22.04
CA PRO A 95 -3.44 -4.07 -21.78
C PRO A 95 -3.12 -5.57 -21.75
N SER A 96 -1.94 -5.97 -22.22
CA SER A 96 -1.53 -7.38 -22.16
C SER A 96 -0.96 -7.80 -20.81
N ILE A 97 -0.70 -6.85 -19.91
CA ILE A 97 -0.16 -7.16 -18.59
C ILE A 97 -1.29 -7.60 -17.65
N GLU A 98 -1.13 -8.76 -17.05
CA GLU A 98 -2.04 -9.23 -16.01
C GLU A 98 -1.76 -8.47 -14.72
N ILE A 99 -2.80 -7.92 -14.11
CA ILE A 99 -2.69 -7.14 -12.87
C ILE A 99 -3.26 -7.95 -11.72
N ILE A 100 -2.45 -8.13 -10.66
CA ILE A 100 -2.87 -8.78 -9.43
C ILE A 100 -2.77 -7.76 -8.30
N ILE A 101 -3.87 -7.56 -7.59
CA ILE A 101 -3.94 -6.63 -6.46
C ILE A 101 -3.96 -7.44 -5.17
N ALA A 102 -2.99 -7.15 -4.30
CA ALA A 102 -2.91 -7.74 -2.97
C ALA A 102 -3.12 -6.65 -1.92
N THR A 103 -4.12 -6.82 -1.07
CA THR A 103 -4.46 -5.85 -0.02
C THR A 103 -4.48 -6.50 1.35
#